data_fe022a5bc78a79eb1a93c5abb24174ba
#
_entry.id   fe022a5bc78a79eb1a93c5abb24174ba
#
_cell.length_a   1.000
_cell.length_b   1.000
_cell.length_c   1.000
_cell.angle_alpha   90.00
_cell.angle_beta   90.00
_cell.angle_gamma   90.00
#
_symmetry.space_group_name_H-M   'P 1'
#
loop_
_entity.id
_entity.type
_entity.pdbx_description
1 polymer ?
#
loop_
_entity_poly.entity_id
_entity_poly.type
_entity_poly.pdbx_seq_one_letter_code
_entity_poly.pdbx_strand_id
1 'polypeptide(L)'
;SGALRSGQIANVSISNQFFIATWNITGGSITTLACSTSSGSLSFPIGNIPATSFGSTVGTTPANAQVTQTLGLTCNPGANINISLSGQQNPDVVNTSVLALSGQGGPGVAQGVGVQILYGGTPLNLNNTVFLKQSGGGLESFPIVARYYQTKSAVLPGTANATATLNITYQ
;
A
#
# COMPACT_ATOMS: atom_id res chain seq x y z
N SER A 1 -2.92 -23.90 -6.20
CA SER A 1 -3.50 -24.85 -5.24
C SER A 1 -3.24 -26.26 -5.71
N GLY A 2 -2.95 -27.17 -4.80
CA GLY A 2 -2.72 -28.57 -5.08
C GLY A 2 -3.26 -29.44 -3.93
N ALA A 3 -3.82 -30.60 -4.28
CA ALA A 3 -4.23 -31.58 -3.29
C ALA A 3 -3.01 -32.38 -2.80
N LEU A 4 -2.91 -32.57 -1.50
CA LEU A 4 -1.97 -33.50 -0.91
C LEU A 4 -2.47 -34.92 -1.16
N ARG A 5 -1.62 -35.81 -1.68
CA ARG A 5 -1.97 -37.21 -1.85
C ARG A 5 -2.02 -37.88 -0.46
N SER A 6 -3.04 -38.70 -0.27
CA SER A 6 -3.08 -39.59 0.89
C SER A 6 -1.93 -40.59 0.81
N GLY A 7 -1.33 -40.87 1.92
CA GLY A 7 -0.23 -41.81 2.00
C GLY A 7 0.29 -42.00 3.42
N GLN A 8 1.01 -43.08 3.63
CA GLN A 8 1.67 -43.34 4.88
C GLN A 8 2.87 -42.42 5.05
N ILE A 9 2.94 -41.76 6.23
CA ILE A 9 4.05 -40.81 6.56
C ILE A 9 5.04 -41.39 7.57
N ALA A 10 4.64 -42.32 8.38
CA ALA A 10 5.52 -42.96 9.35
C ALA A 10 4.99 -44.34 9.82
N ASN A 11 5.91 -45.19 10.22
CA ASN A 11 5.65 -46.45 10.90
C ASN A 11 6.39 -46.47 12.22
N VAL A 12 5.80 -47.03 13.23
CA VAL A 12 6.46 -47.38 14.47
C VAL A 12 6.39 -48.89 14.66
N SER A 13 7.54 -49.56 14.80
CA SER A 13 7.63 -51.01 14.99
C SER A 13 8.64 -51.32 16.09
N ILE A 14 8.45 -52.43 16.78
CA ILE A 14 9.41 -53.01 17.74
C ILE A 14 10.09 -54.17 17.05
N SER A 15 11.44 -54.16 16.98
CA SER A 15 12.28 -55.26 16.49
C SER A 15 11.91 -55.79 15.10
N ASN A 16 11.51 -54.92 14.17
CA ASN A 16 11.14 -55.27 12.80
C ASN A 16 10.01 -56.29 12.62
N GLN A 17 9.35 -56.70 13.70
CA GLN A 17 8.34 -57.77 13.64
C GLN A 17 6.95 -57.34 14.12
N PHE A 18 6.83 -56.30 14.94
CA PHE A 18 5.55 -55.82 15.43
C PHE A 18 5.28 -54.39 15.00
N PHE A 19 4.18 -54.20 14.31
CA PHE A 19 3.66 -52.92 13.90
C PHE A 19 2.86 -52.29 15.04
N ILE A 20 3.28 -51.11 15.54
CA ILE A 20 2.60 -50.45 16.65
C ILE A 20 1.66 -49.35 16.14
N ALA A 21 2.12 -48.56 15.19
CA ALA A 21 1.34 -47.46 14.65
C ALA A 21 1.75 -47.07 13.24
N THR A 22 0.80 -46.60 12.44
CA THR A 22 1.01 -46.01 11.15
C THR A 22 0.35 -44.63 11.12
N TRP A 23 1.07 -43.62 10.72
CA TRP A 23 0.51 -42.32 10.49
C TRP A 23 0.32 -42.09 8.97
N ASN A 24 -0.89 -41.77 8.61
CA ASN A 24 -1.25 -41.51 7.23
C ASN A 24 -1.78 -40.08 7.06
N ILE A 25 -1.45 -39.43 5.96
CA ILE A 25 -2.19 -38.26 5.50
C ILE A 25 -3.43 -38.77 4.76
N THR A 26 -4.61 -38.44 5.26
CA THR A 26 -5.89 -38.89 4.70
C THR A 26 -6.43 -37.89 3.67
N GLY A 27 -5.77 -36.79 3.50
CA GLY A 27 -6.10 -35.76 2.52
C GLY A 27 -5.70 -34.37 3.02
N GLY A 28 -5.69 -33.44 2.14
CA GLY A 28 -5.39 -32.05 2.41
C GLY A 28 -5.22 -31.28 1.10
N SER A 29 -5.26 -29.98 1.18
CA SER A 29 -4.97 -29.09 0.05
C SER A 29 -4.07 -27.97 0.48
N ILE A 30 -3.14 -27.59 -0.39
CA ILE A 30 -2.35 -26.38 -0.25
C ILE A 30 -2.99 -25.35 -1.18
N THR A 31 -3.49 -24.26 -0.60
CA THR A 31 -4.05 -23.15 -1.35
C THR A 31 -3.09 -21.98 -1.26
N THR A 32 -2.67 -21.44 -2.40
CA THR A 32 -1.95 -20.18 -2.44
C THR A 32 -2.96 -19.05 -2.31
N LEU A 33 -2.81 -18.21 -1.29
CA LEU A 33 -3.58 -16.98 -1.18
C LEU A 33 -3.12 -16.01 -2.25
N ALA A 34 -4.04 -15.36 -2.94
CA ALA A 34 -3.75 -14.42 -4.01
C ALA A 34 -4.74 -13.25 -4.00
N CYS A 35 -4.27 -12.08 -4.41
CA CYS A 35 -5.09 -10.94 -4.76
C CYS A 35 -4.76 -10.49 -6.18
N SER A 36 -5.74 -9.98 -6.89
CA SER A 36 -5.58 -9.29 -8.17
C SER A 36 -6.11 -7.87 -8.06
N THR A 37 -5.46 -6.92 -8.73
CA THR A 37 -5.92 -5.53 -8.79
C THR A 37 -6.91 -5.35 -9.94
N SER A 38 -7.93 -4.52 -9.73
CA SER A 38 -8.86 -4.10 -10.78
C SER A 38 -8.23 -3.07 -11.74
N SER A 39 -7.19 -2.36 -11.30
CA SER A 39 -6.47 -1.36 -12.08
C SER A 39 -4.98 -1.39 -11.76
N GLY A 40 -4.15 -1.26 -12.79
CA GLY A 40 -2.69 -1.17 -12.65
C GLY A 40 -2.20 0.21 -12.22
N SER A 41 -3.05 1.24 -12.19
CA SER A 41 -2.70 2.60 -11.76
C SER A 41 -3.89 3.32 -11.15
N LEU A 42 -3.59 4.23 -10.21
CA LEU A 42 -4.53 5.18 -9.64
C LEU A 42 -4.08 6.60 -10.02
N SER A 43 -5.01 7.42 -10.47
CA SER A 43 -4.76 8.82 -10.77
C SER A 43 -5.51 9.70 -9.79
N PHE A 44 -4.84 10.72 -9.24
CA PHE A 44 -5.36 11.61 -8.23
C PHE A 44 -5.38 13.06 -8.75
N PRO A 45 -6.39 13.46 -9.55
CA PRO A 45 -6.48 14.81 -10.11
C PRO A 45 -6.91 15.82 -9.04
N ILE A 46 -5.97 16.31 -8.21
CA ILE A 46 -6.27 17.30 -7.17
C ILE A 46 -6.70 18.65 -7.78
N GLY A 47 -6.22 18.94 -9.00
CA GLY A 47 -6.58 20.17 -9.70
C GLY A 47 -5.70 21.38 -9.32
N ASN A 48 -6.16 22.57 -9.71
CA ASN A 48 -5.43 23.81 -9.47
C ASN A 48 -5.78 24.36 -8.09
N ILE A 49 -4.80 24.46 -7.23
CA ILE A 49 -4.93 24.99 -5.87
C ILE A 49 -4.19 26.34 -5.81
N PRO A 50 -4.87 27.43 -5.46
CA PRO A 50 -4.20 28.72 -5.28
C PRO A 50 -3.14 28.66 -4.20
N ALA A 51 -1.97 29.26 -4.44
CA ALA A 51 -0.91 29.34 -3.42
C ALA A 51 -1.38 30.00 -2.13
N THR A 52 -2.36 30.91 -2.23
CA THR A 52 -3.00 31.57 -1.08
C THR A 52 -3.83 30.63 -0.20
N SER A 53 -4.17 29.42 -0.66
CA SER A 53 -4.83 28.39 0.15
C SER A 53 -3.87 27.77 1.19
N PHE A 54 -2.57 27.89 0.97
CA PHE A 54 -1.51 27.54 1.90
C PHE A 54 -1.23 28.73 2.83
N GLY A 55 -0.76 28.47 4.02
CA GLY A 55 -0.39 29.52 4.96
C GLY A 55 1.12 29.80 4.93
N SER A 56 1.66 30.18 6.08
CA SER A 56 3.09 30.34 6.33
C SER A 56 3.70 29.23 7.20
N THR A 57 2.91 28.19 7.51
CA THR A 57 3.30 27.13 8.43
C THR A 57 3.54 25.83 7.67
N VAL A 58 4.74 25.26 7.81
CA VAL A 58 5.05 23.91 7.32
C VAL A 58 4.08 22.90 7.95
N GLY A 59 3.55 22.01 7.16
CA GLY A 59 2.54 21.05 7.61
C GLY A 59 1.10 21.42 7.25
N THR A 60 0.87 22.61 6.74
CA THR A 60 -0.47 23.01 6.27
C THR A 60 -0.94 22.10 5.14
N THR A 61 -2.18 21.60 5.25
CA THR A 61 -2.86 20.77 4.26
C THR A 61 -4.23 21.38 3.98
N PRO A 62 -4.38 22.19 2.91
CA PRO A 62 -5.66 22.81 2.60
C PRO A 62 -6.74 21.76 2.33
N ALA A 63 -7.94 21.96 2.89
CA ALA A 63 -9.03 20.99 2.78
C ALA A 63 -9.50 20.74 1.33
N ASN A 64 -9.36 21.75 0.46
CA ASN A 64 -9.68 21.66 -0.96
C ASN A 64 -8.53 21.08 -1.83
N ALA A 65 -7.39 20.75 -1.21
CA ALA A 65 -6.19 20.26 -1.87
C ALA A 65 -6.02 18.74 -1.72
N GLN A 66 -7.12 18.00 -1.83
CA GLN A 66 -7.11 16.54 -1.70
C GLN A 66 -8.15 15.89 -2.61
N VAL A 67 -7.89 14.62 -2.96
CA VAL A 67 -8.80 13.79 -3.72
C VAL A 67 -8.70 12.35 -3.25
N THR A 68 -9.83 11.63 -3.28
CA THR A 68 -9.91 10.22 -2.90
C THR A 68 -10.12 9.36 -4.14
N GLN A 69 -9.39 8.26 -4.21
CA GLN A 69 -9.58 7.20 -5.20
C GLN A 69 -9.71 5.85 -4.49
N THR A 70 -10.42 4.93 -5.09
CA THR A 70 -10.61 3.60 -4.52
C THR A 70 -9.66 2.60 -5.15
N LEU A 71 -8.83 1.97 -4.32
CA LEU A 71 -8.06 0.79 -4.70
C LEU A 71 -8.97 -0.43 -4.58
N GLY A 72 -9.29 -1.08 -5.71
CA GLY A 72 -10.06 -2.31 -5.76
C GLY A 72 -9.14 -3.53 -5.86
N LEU A 73 -9.34 -4.52 -4.99
CA LEU A 73 -8.65 -5.80 -5.01
C LEU A 73 -9.67 -6.93 -5.00
N THR A 74 -9.42 -7.99 -5.76
CA THR A 74 -10.17 -9.25 -5.64
C THR A 74 -9.23 -10.29 -5.03
N CYS A 75 -9.56 -10.74 -3.83
CA CYS A 75 -8.68 -11.58 -3.01
C CYS A 75 -9.32 -12.93 -2.67
N ASN A 76 -8.48 -13.93 -2.39
CA ASN A 76 -8.91 -15.15 -1.74
C ASN A 76 -9.26 -14.88 -0.26
N PRO A 77 -10.23 -15.60 0.32
CA PRO A 77 -10.52 -15.49 1.75
C PRO A 77 -9.30 -15.89 2.59
N GLY A 78 -9.07 -15.17 3.67
CA GLY A 78 -7.95 -15.40 4.59
C GLY A 78 -6.65 -14.71 4.20
N ALA A 79 -6.55 -14.05 3.01
CA ALA A 79 -5.36 -13.30 2.63
C ALA A 79 -5.17 -12.07 3.51
N ASN A 80 -4.02 -11.93 4.15
CA ASN A 80 -3.64 -10.71 4.87
C ASN A 80 -3.10 -9.68 3.88
N ILE A 81 -3.84 -8.60 3.69
CA ILE A 81 -3.53 -7.56 2.71
C ILE A 81 -2.66 -6.50 3.37
N ASN A 82 -1.49 -6.26 2.82
CA ASN A 82 -0.57 -5.21 3.24
C ASN A 82 -0.24 -4.30 2.06
N ILE A 83 0.03 -3.04 2.36
CA ILE A 83 0.53 -2.08 1.37
C ILE A 83 1.82 -1.42 1.86
N SER A 84 2.66 -1.05 0.91
CA SER A 84 3.76 -0.12 1.15
C SER A 84 3.88 0.86 0.01
N LEU A 85 4.21 2.11 0.34
CA LEU A 85 4.39 3.19 -0.62
C LEU A 85 5.88 3.41 -0.85
N SER A 86 6.34 3.39 -2.09
CA SER A 86 7.70 3.76 -2.46
C SER A 86 7.70 4.92 -3.46
N GLY A 87 8.66 5.82 -3.28
CA GLY A 87 8.79 7.03 -4.08
C GLY A 87 9.91 7.91 -3.56
N GLN A 88 10.13 9.04 -4.21
CA GLN A 88 11.13 10.00 -3.77
C GLN A 88 10.58 10.83 -2.61
N GLN A 89 11.26 10.82 -1.47
CA GLN A 89 10.94 11.68 -0.34
C GLN A 89 11.21 13.15 -0.69
N ASN A 90 10.32 14.04 -0.23
CA ASN A 90 10.52 15.47 -0.38
C ASN A 90 11.73 15.93 0.44
N PRO A 91 12.74 16.58 -0.19
CA PRO A 91 13.98 16.98 0.51
C PRO A 91 13.81 18.17 1.45
N ASP A 92 12.70 18.90 1.36
CA ASP A 92 12.47 20.10 2.18
C ASP A 92 12.03 19.76 3.60
N VAL A 93 11.61 18.51 3.85
CA VAL A 93 11.10 18.06 5.17
C VAL A 93 11.67 16.70 5.55
N VAL A 94 11.85 16.49 6.84
CA VAL A 94 12.28 15.18 7.41
C VAL A 94 11.12 14.16 7.47
N ASN A 95 9.90 14.62 7.25
CA ASN A 95 8.72 13.76 7.29
C ASN A 95 8.71 12.77 6.12
N THR A 96 8.88 11.48 6.44
CA THR A 96 8.98 10.40 5.46
C THR A 96 7.67 10.06 4.74
N SER A 97 6.55 10.70 5.11
CA SER A 97 5.27 10.53 4.41
C SER A 97 5.05 11.52 3.27
N VAL A 98 6.00 12.42 3.01
CA VAL A 98 5.86 13.48 2.00
C VAL A 98 6.69 13.14 0.77
N LEU A 99 6.00 12.96 -0.36
CA LEU A 99 6.60 12.74 -1.68
C LEU A 99 7.10 14.04 -2.28
N ALA A 100 8.23 13.98 -2.94
CA ALA A 100 8.74 15.04 -3.80
C ALA A 100 7.85 15.23 -5.03
N LEU A 101 7.79 16.45 -5.53
CA LEU A 101 7.22 16.72 -6.85
C LEU A 101 8.15 16.22 -7.96
N SER A 102 7.57 15.82 -9.06
CA SER A 102 8.33 15.46 -10.27
C SER A 102 9.08 16.69 -10.79
N GLY A 103 10.42 16.59 -10.85
CA GLY A 103 11.27 17.71 -11.22
C GLY A 103 11.40 18.80 -10.15
N GLN A 104 11.19 18.46 -8.87
CA GLN A 104 11.31 19.42 -7.75
C GLN A 104 12.62 20.21 -7.79
N GLY A 105 12.51 21.54 -7.63
CA GLY A 105 13.63 22.47 -7.74
C GLY A 105 13.90 22.95 -9.17
N GLY A 106 13.28 22.36 -10.18
CA GLY A 106 13.39 22.78 -11.58
C GLY A 106 12.50 23.97 -11.94
N PRO A 107 12.75 24.60 -13.09
CA PRO A 107 11.96 25.74 -13.56
C PRO A 107 10.51 25.31 -13.84
N GLY A 108 9.54 26.15 -13.44
CA GLY A 108 8.12 25.90 -13.64
C GLY A 108 7.48 24.87 -12.71
N VAL A 109 8.24 24.25 -11.82
CA VAL A 109 7.73 23.35 -10.77
C VAL A 109 7.41 24.14 -9.51
N ALA A 110 6.28 23.86 -8.87
CA ALA A 110 5.88 24.48 -7.63
C ALA A 110 6.94 24.25 -6.53
N GLN A 111 7.09 25.22 -5.63
CA GLN A 111 8.04 25.14 -4.53
C GLN A 111 7.30 25.22 -3.19
N GLY A 112 7.88 24.63 -2.16
CA GLY A 112 7.32 24.64 -0.81
C GLY A 112 6.09 23.76 -0.63
N VAL A 113 5.88 22.78 -1.51
CA VAL A 113 4.78 21.82 -1.45
C VAL A 113 5.26 20.43 -1.85
N GLY A 114 4.66 19.40 -1.27
CA GLY A 114 4.81 17.99 -1.62
C GLY A 114 3.47 17.29 -1.59
N VAL A 115 3.47 15.99 -1.78
CA VAL A 115 2.25 15.17 -1.80
C VAL A 115 2.30 14.13 -0.68
N GLN A 116 1.20 13.95 0.03
CA GLN A 116 0.99 12.83 0.94
C GLN A 116 -0.07 11.89 0.38
N ILE A 117 0.16 10.60 0.56
CA ILE A 117 -0.84 9.55 0.33
C ILE A 117 -1.31 9.01 1.68
N LEU A 118 -2.61 8.92 1.87
CA LEU A 118 -3.21 8.49 3.13
C LEU A 118 -4.10 7.27 2.93
N TYR A 119 -4.15 6.46 3.97
CA TYR A 119 -5.14 5.40 4.14
C TYR A 119 -5.76 5.51 5.54
N GLY A 120 -7.09 5.44 5.62
CA GLY A 120 -7.81 5.59 6.90
C GLY A 120 -7.52 6.92 7.62
N GLY A 121 -7.23 7.99 6.88
CA GLY A 121 -6.86 9.30 7.44
C GLY A 121 -5.41 9.42 7.90
N THR A 122 -4.64 8.32 7.88
CA THR A 122 -3.23 8.29 8.30
C THR A 122 -2.30 8.37 7.11
N PRO A 123 -1.32 9.30 7.07
CA PRO A 123 -0.31 9.36 6.02
C PRO A 123 0.55 8.09 5.98
N LEU A 124 0.76 7.56 4.78
CA LEU A 124 1.64 6.42 4.55
C LEU A 124 3.10 6.89 4.53
N ASN A 125 3.91 6.35 5.42
CA ASN A 125 5.36 6.57 5.39
C ASN A 125 5.97 5.77 4.25
N LEU A 126 6.90 6.39 3.53
CA LEU A 126 7.63 5.75 2.44
C LEU A 126 8.41 4.54 2.95
N ASN A 127 8.38 3.46 2.17
CA ASN A 127 9.06 2.20 2.43
C ASN A 127 8.65 1.52 3.76
N ASN A 128 7.50 1.90 4.32
CA ASN A 128 6.90 1.25 5.48
C ASN A 128 5.69 0.43 5.06
N THR A 129 5.61 -0.81 5.58
CA THR A 129 4.49 -1.71 5.30
C THR A 129 3.38 -1.48 6.31
N VAL A 130 2.15 -1.33 5.81
CA VAL A 130 0.94 -1.13 6.61
C VAL A 130 -0.01 -2.29 6.33
N PHE A 131 -0.45 -2.97 7.38
CA PHE A 131 -1.51 -3.96 7.31
C PHE A 131 -2.86 -3.25 7.11
N LEU A 132 -3.59 -3.66 6.09
CA LEU A 132 -4.93 -3.13 5.82
C LEU A 132 -6.01 -3.94 6.51
N LYS A 133 -6.12 -5.20 6.15
CA LYS A 133 -7.06 -6.17 6.73
C LYS A 133 -6.78 -7.59 6.26
N GLN A 134 -7.40 -8.56 6.92
CA GLN A 134 -7.57 -9.91 6.39
C GLN A 134 -8.80 -9.93 5.47
N SER A 135 -8.65 -10.48 4.28
CA SER A 135 -9.74 -10.57 3.30
C SER A 135 -10.79 -11.61 3.72
N GLY A 136 -12.05 -11.22 3.59
CA GLY A 136 -13.18 -12.14 3.63
C GLY A 136 -13.40 -12.93 2.34
N GLY A 137 -12.65 -12.61 1.30
CA GLY A 137 -12.78 -13.13 -0.06
C GLY A 137 -13.63 -12.24 -0.96
N GLY A 138 -13.32 -12.28 -2.27
CA GLY A 138 -14.01 -11.47 -3.27
C GLY A 138 -13.46 -10.04 -3.39
N LEU A 139 -14.33 -9.11 -3.78
CA LEU A 139 -13.97 -7.73 -4.02
C LEU A 139 -13.77 -6.97 -2.71
N GLU A 140 -12.61 -6.39 -2.54
CA GLU A 140 -12.22 -5.52 -1.44
C GLU A 140 -11.98 -4.11 -1.97
N SER A 141 -12.36 -3.09 -1.19
CA SER A 141 -12.26 -1.67 -1.57
C SER A 141 -11.55 -0.87 -0.50
N PHE A 142 -10.50 -0.15 -0.90
CA PHE A 142 -9.68 0.64 0.01
C PHE A 142 -9.63 2.09 -0.48
N PRO A 143 -10.24 3.06 0.24
CA PRO A 143 -10.16 4.47 -0.11
C PRO A 143 -8.75 4.99 0.18
N ILE A 144 -8.08 5.46 -0.86
CA ILE A 144 -6.77 6.10 -0.80
C ILE A 144 -6.95 7.58 -1.08
N VAL A 145 -6.36 8.43 -0.25
CA VAL A 145 -6.43 9.88 -0.41
C VAL A 145 -5.06 10.41 -0.80
N ALA A 146 -5.01 11.25 -1.82
CA ALA A 146 -3.83 12.09 -2.10
C ALA A 146 -4.14 13.52 -1.72
N ARG A 147 -3.19 14.20 -1.06
CA ARG A 147 -3.31 15.62 -0.70
C ARG A 147 -1.99 16.35 -0.85
N TYR A 148 -2.07 17.67 -1.06
CA TYR A 148 -0.89 18.52 -0.95
C TYR A 148 -0.53 18.80 0.52
N TYR A 149 0.76 18.90 0.76
CA TYR A 149 1.35 19.19 2.06
C TYR A 149 2.38 20.31 1.92
N GLN A 150 2.25 21.39 2.69
CA GLN A 150 3.18 22.51 2.66
C GLN A 150 4.51 22.12 3.29
N THR A 151 5.62 22.32 2.55
CA THR A 151 6.97 21.90 2.97
C THR A 151 7.88 23.07 3.34
N LYS A 152 7.52 24.32 2.96
CA LYS A 152 8.23 25.56 3.29
C LYS A 152 7.27 26.63 3.80
N SER A 153 7.79 27.67 4.42
CA SER A 153 6.99 28.81 4.91
C SER A 153 6.30 29.61 3.81
N ALA A 154 6.74 29.47 2.56
CA ALA A 154 6.11 30.06 1.38
C ALA A 154 5.93 29.01 0.29
N VAL A 155 4.79 29.06 -0.40
CA VAL A 155 4.50 28.24 -1.57
C VAL A 155 4.58 29.11 -2.82
N LEU A 156 5.40 28.70 -3.79
CA LEU A 156 5.49 29.34 -5.09
C LEU A 156 4.72 28.51 -6.11
N PRO A 157 3.93 29.17 -7.00
CA PRO A 157 3.12 28.46 -7.98
C PRO A 157 3.98 27.76 -9.04
N GLY A 158 3.45 26.69 -9.60
CA GLY A 158 4.08 25.89 -10.64
C GLY A 158 3.35 24.55 -10.80
N THR A 159 3.92 23.66 -11.61
CA THR A 159 3.38 22.29 -11.76
C THR A 159 3.63 21.49 -10.48
N ALA A 160 2.63 20.75 -10.01
CA ALA A 160 2.69 20.03 -8.75
C ALA A 160 2.29 18.55 -8.93
N ASN A 161 2.98 17.87 -9.85
CA ASN A 161 2.79 16.43 -10.08
C ASN A 161 3.74 15.63 -9.20
N ALA A 162 3.30 14.45 -8.74
CA ALA A 162 4.11 13.47 -8.05
C ALA A 162 3.78 12.07 -8.53
N THR A 163 4.74 11.17 -8.46
CA THR A 163 4.54 9.75 -8.76
C THR A 163 5.09 8.90 -7.63
N ALA A 164 4.40 7.80 -7.35
CA ALA A 164 4.84 6.81 -6.38
C ALA A 164 4.36 5.42 -6.81
N THR A 165 4.99 4.39 -6.28
CA THR A 165 4.57 3.01 -6.46
C THR A 165 3.91 2.51 -5.18
N LEU A 166 2.67 2.03 -5.28
CA LEU A 166 1.98 1.34 -4.20
C LEU A 166 2.18 -0.16 -4.39
N ASN A 167 2.99 -0.75 -3.53
CA ASN A 167 3.21 -2.20 -3.52
C ASN A 167 2.16 -2.87 -2.65
N ILE A 168 1.56 -3.93 -3.15
CA ILE A 168 0.55 -4.72 -2.45
C ILE A 168 1.15 -6.10 -2.22
N THR A 169 1.16 -6.55 -0.96
CA THR A 169 1.58 -7.89 -0.57
C THR A 169 0.49 -8.60 0.19
N TYR A 170 0.40 -9.90 0.02
CA TYR A 170 -0.61 -10.74 0.66
C TYR A 170 0.02 -12.08 1.09
N GLN A 171 -0.40 -12.56 2.25
CA GLN A 171 0.12 -13.79 2.87
C GLN A 171 -1.03 -14.63 3.43
#